data_ba11888ce1b8e1413d634cf9ae8b9fd8
#
_entry.id   ba11888ce1b8e1413d634cf9ae8b9fd8
#
_cell.length_a   1.000
_cell.length_b   1.000
_cell.length_c   1.000
_cell.angle_alpha   90.00
_cell.angle_beta   90.00
_cell.angle_gamma   90.00
#
_symmetry.space_group_name_H-M   'P 1'
#
loop_
_entity.id
_entity.type
_entity.pdbx_description
1 polymer ?
#
loop_
_entity_poly.entity_id
_entity_poly.type
_entity_poly.pdbx_seq_one_letter_code
_entity_poly.pdbx_strand_id
1 'polypeptide(L)'
;TTEIYTLSLHDALPICIVGVSDHTFGSVVPILSVGMGGKMIEKHVTIKRSDGGTDSEFSMEMAEFETMCREVRKAELAMGTGRYYLTESQKMERHFSRSLFIAEDVKKGEVLTEKILDR
;
A
#
# COMPACT_ATOMS: atom_id res chain seq x y z
N THR A 1 16.90 -13.38 20.43
CA THR A 1 15.41 -13.34 20.54
C THR A 1 15.02 -11.91 20.29
N THR A 2 14.61 -11.59 19.06
CA THR A 2 14.14 -10.25 18.70
C THR A 2 12.72 -10.15 19.21
N GLU A 3 12.50 -9.47 20.33
CA GLU A 3 11.17 -9.10 20.77
C GLU A 3 10.65 -8.01 19.86
N ILE A 4 9.72 -8.39 18.98
CA ILE A 4 8.95 -7.43 18.20
C ILE A 4 7.87 -6.90 19.14
N TYR A 5 8.08 -5.72 19.70
CA TYR A 5 7.02 -4.98 20.36
C TYR A 5 6.05 -4.49 19.28
N THR A 6 5.07 -5.31 18.97
CA THR A 6 3.91 -4.91 18.18
C THR A 6 2.95 -4.09 19.03
N LEU A 7 3.29 -2.85 19.33
CA LEU A 7 2.25 -1.84 19.37
C LEU A 7 1.66 -1.83 17.95
N SER A 8 0.38 -2.15 17.84
CA SER A 8 -0.28 -2.13 16.55
C SER A 8 -0.02 -0.76 15.93
N LEU A 9 0.67 -0.73 14.78
CA LEU A 9 0.94 0.51 14.04
C LEU A 9 -0.36 1.31 13.84
N HIS A 10 -1.48 0.62 13.68
CA HIS A 10 -2.81 1.18 13.55
C HIS A 10 -3.29 1.95 14.78
N ASP A 11 -2.90 1.53 15.98
CA ASP A 11 -3.31 2.21 17.22
C ASP A 11 -2.53 3.51 17.44
N ALA A 12 -1.28 3.57 16.97
CA ALA A 12 -0.40 4.73 17.11
C ALA A 12 -0.61 5.79 16.00
N LEU A 13 -1.01 5.39 14.80
CA LEU A 13 -1.19 6.29 13.64
C LEU A 13 -2.10 7.50 13.89
N PRO A 14 -3.20 7.41 14.67
CA PRO A 14 -4.07 8.57 14.94
C PRO A 14 -3.43 9.64 15.84
N ILE A 15 -2.40 9.29 16.61
CA ILE A 15 -1.86 10.16 17.68
C ILE A 15 -0.42 10.61 17.44
N CYS A 16 0.33 9.91 16.58
CA CYS A 16 1.72 10.29 16.28
C CYS A 16 2.14 9.85 14.87
N ILE A 17 3.26 10.40 14.40
CA ILE A 17 3.93 9.91 13.19
C ILE A 17 4.72 8.67 13.57
N VAL A 18 4.38 7.55 12.95
CA VAL A 18 4.98 6.23 13.22
C VAL A 18 5.93 5.84 12.10
N GLY A 19 7.01 5.18 12.47
CA GLY A 19 8.00 4.61 11.57
C GLY A 19 8.46 3.24 12.03
N VAL A 20 9.42 2.68 11.32
CA VAL A 20 10.08 1.41 11.66
C VAL A 20 11.59 1.64 11.81
N SER A 21 12.18 1.07 12.86
CA SER A 21 13.62 0.85 12.96
C SER A 21 13.88 -0.60 12.54
N ASP A 22 14.53 -0.77 11.38
CA ASP A 22 14.63 -2.06 10.71
C ASP A 22 16.07 -2.59 10.70
N HIS A 23 16.27 -3.75 11.33
CA HIS A 23 17.53 -4.47 11.40
C HIS A 23 17.53 -5.76 10.54
N THR A 24 16.56 -5.92 9.64
CA THR A 24 16.47 -7.09 8.76
C THR A 24 17.25 -6.88 7.46
N PHE A 25 17.51 -7.97 6.73
CA PHE A 25 18.07 -7.88 5.39
C PHE A 25 17.02 -7.43 4.36
N GLY A 26 17.47 -6.66 3.38
CA GLY A 26 16.65 -6.28 2.24
C GLY A 26 15.60 -5.21 2.56
N SER A 27 14.64 -5.05 1.64
CA SER A 27 13.66 -3.96 1.63
C SER A 27 12.22 -4.38 2.00
N VAL A 28 12.01 -5.64 2.36
CA VAL A 28 10.64 -6.16 2.61
C VAL A 28 9.97 -5.45 3.78
N VAL A 29 10.67 -5.32 4.93
CA VAL A 29 10.14 -4.64 6.11
C VAL A 29 9.89 -3.15 5.85
N PRO A 30 10.81 -2.38 5.25
CA PRO A 30 10.55 -1.03 4.79
C PRO A 30 9.30 -0.87 3.92
N ILE A 31 9.14 -1.74 2.92
CA ILE A 31 7.98 -1.70 2.01
C ILE A 31 6.68 -1.99 2.76
N LEU A 32 6.65 -3.03 3.60
CA LEU A 32 5.49 -3.36 4.42
C LEU A 32 5.13 -2.24 5.39
N SER A 33 6.12 -1.58 5.98
CA SER A 33 5.91 -0.42 6.86
C SER A 33 5.12 0.69 6.16
N VAL A 34 5.44 0.99 4.89
CA VAL A 34 4.68 1.95 4.09
C VAL A 34 3.23 1.49 3.91
N GLY A 35 3.03 0.22 3.57
CA GLY A 35 1.70 -0.38 3.41
C GLY A 35 0.85 -0.30 4.70
N MET A 36 1.50 -0.33 5.84
CA MET A 36 0.86 -0.18 7.15
C MET A 36 0.69 1.29 7.59
N GLY A 37 1.10 2.25 6.78
CA GLY A 37 0.97 3.69 7.08
C GLY A 37 2.17 4.32 7.75
N GLY A 38 3.29 3.61 7.90
CA GLY A 38 4.55 4.14 8.41
C GLY A 38 5.06 5.29 7.54
N LYS A 39 5.62 6.32 8.19
CA LYS A 39 6.11 7.55 7.52
C LYS A 39 7.61 7.75 7.67
N MET A 40 8.27 6.92 8.45
CA MET A 40 9.70 6.97 8.69
C MET A 40 10.29 5.56 8.68
N ILE A 41 11.46 5.42 8.09
CA ILE A 41 12.22 4.18 8.06
C ILE A 41 13.63 4.51 8.52
N GLU A 42 14.10 3.81 9.55
CA GLU A 42 15.47 3.83 10.02
C GLU A 42 16.13 2.51 9.66
N LYS A 43 17.33 2.57 9.11
CA LYS A 43 18.07 1.40 8.61
C LYS A 43 19.56 1.60 8.77
N HIS A 44 20.28 0.56 9.21
CA HIS A 44 21.72 0.57 9.23
C HIS A 44 22.32 0.54 7.83
N VAL A 45 23.32 1.39 7.60
CA VAL A 45 24.03 1.52 6.32
C VAL A 45 25.52 1.44 6.53
N THR A 46 26.21 0.74 5.63
CA THR A 46 27.67 0.67 5.58
C THR A 46 28.20 0.97 4.17
N ILE A 47 29.45 1.37 4.06
CA ILE A 47 30.09 1.53 2.76
C ILE A 47 30.36 0.16 2.14
N LYS A 48 30.95 -0.76 2.89
CA LYS A 48 31.16 -2.16 2.51
C LYS A 48 31.04 -3.05 3.74
N ARG A 49 30.28 -4.11 3.65
CA ARG A 49 30.18 -5.12 4.72
C ARG A 49 31.51 -5.79 5.00
N SER A 50 32.36 -5.96 3.96
CA SER A 50 33.70 -6.56 4.08
C SER A 50 34.67 -5.77 4.96
N ASP A 51 34.40 -4.48 5.17
CA ASP A 51 35.25 -3.65 6.00
C ASP A 51 35.08 -3.96 7.50
N GLY A 52 34.04 -4.72 7.83
CA GLY A 52 33.72 -5.11 9.21
C GLY A 52 33.17 -3.94 10.04
N GLY A 53 33.04 -4.17 11.32
CA GLY A 53 32.51 -3.20 12.29
C GLY A 53 31.23 -3.68 12.95
N THR A 54 30.82 -2.94 13.97
CA THR A 54 29.58 -3.23 14.68
C THR A 54 28.41 -3.14 13.70
N ASP A 55 27.55 -4.16 13.70
CA ASP A 55 26.33 -4.21 12.90
C ASP A 55 26.50 -4.23 11.37
N SER A 56 27.76 -4.36 10.88
CA SER A 56 28.02 -4.38 9.43
C SER A 56 27.36 -5.54 8.70
N GLU A 57 27.20 -6.69 9.37
CA GLU A 57 26.63 -7.91 8.75
C GLU A 57 25.23 -7.69 8.20
N PHE A 58 24.37 -6.98 8.92
CA PHE A 58 22.98 -6.70 8.50
C PHE A 58 22.77 -5.28 7.94
N SER A 59 23.82 -4.46 7.93
CA SER A 59 23.78 -3.13 7.31
C SER A 59 23.62 -3.21 5.80
N MET A 60 22.87 -2.32 5.21
CA MET A 60 22.79 -2.19 3.76
C MET A 60 24.02 -1.49 3.19
N GLU A 61 24.53 -1.96 2.07
CA GLU A 61 25.47 -1.18 1.28
C GLU A 61 24.73 -0.09 0.51
N MET A 62 25.45 0.97 0.09
CA MET A 62 24.83 2.16 -0.52
C MET A 62 23.92 1.85 -1.71
N ALA A 63 24.31 0.91 -2.59
CA ALA A 63 23.51 0.53 -3.75
C ALA A 63 22.20 -0.19 -3.36
N GLU A 64 22.25 -0.99 -2.29
CA GLU A 64 21.06 -1.66 -1.75
C GLU A 64 20.12 -0.65 -1.09
N PHE A 65 20.67 0.31 -0.33
CA PHE A 65 19.90 1.38 0.29
C PHE A 65 19.22 2.26 -0.76
N GLU A 66 19.92 2.64 -1.83
CA GLU A 66 19.34 3.36 -2.95
C GLU A 66 18.18 2.60 -3.59
N THR A 67 18.36 1.29 -3.78
CA THR A 67 17.31 0.41 -4.33
C THR A 67 16.11 0.37 -3.39
N MET A 68 16.33 0.18 -2.08
CA MET A 68 15.26 0.23 -1.07
C MET A 68 14.48 1.55 -1.15
N CYS A 69 15.17 2.69 -1.23
CA CYS A 69 14.50 3.99 -1.34
C CYS A 69 13.59 4.07 -2.58
N ARG A 70 14.05 3.56 -3.73
CA ARG A 70 13.23 3.51 -4.95
C ARG A 70 12.00 2.60 -4.79
N GLU A 71 12.18 1.43 -4.20
CA GLU A 71 11.07 0.47 -3.97
C GLU A 71 10.05 1.01 -2.96
N VAL A 72 10.50 1.67 -1.90
CA VAL A 72 9.62 2.35 -0.94
C VAL A 72 8.76 3.42 -1.63
N ARG A 73 9.35 4.23 -2.52
CA ARG A 73 8.59 5.24 -3.29
C ARG A 73 7.59 4.61 -4.27
N LYS A 74 7.94 3.48 -4.90
CA LYS A 74 6.99 2.72 -5.72
C LYS A 74 5.83 2.18 -4.90
N ALA A 75 6.11 1.63 -3.72
CA ALA A 75 5.07 1.15 -2.80
C ALA A 75 4.13 2.27 -2.37
N GLU A 76 4.66 3.44 -2.04
CA GLU A 76 3.88 4.62 -1.67
C GLU A 76 2.94 5.06 -2.81
N LEU A 77 3.45 5.08 -4.05
CA LEU A 77 2.63 5.37 -5.23
C LEU A 77 1.56 4.29 -5.48
N ALA A 78 1.92 3.02 -5.30
CA ALA A 78 1.01 1.88 -5.51
C ALA A 78 -0.16 1.87 -4.52
N MET A 79 0.03 2.39 -3.31
CA MET A 79 -1.03 2.52 -2.31
C MET A 79 -2.17 3.45 -2.75
N GLY A 80 -1.87 4.43 -3.60
CA GLY A 80 -2.85 5.39 -4.07
C GLY A 80 -3.49 6.20 -2.92
N THR A 81 -4.68 6.66 -3.15
CA THR A 81 -5.42 7.49 -2.18
C THR A 81 -6.58 6.76 -1.49
N GLY A 82 -6.86 5.51 -1.87
CA GLY A 82 -8.04 4.75 -1.42
C GLY A 82 -9.38 5.36 -1.86
N ARG A 83 -9.37 6.35 -2.73
CA ARG A 83 -10.58 7.01 -3.23
C ARG A 83 -11.00 6.40 -4.56
N TYR A 84 -12.25 6.04 -4.66
CA TYR A 84 -12.86 5.59 -5.91
C TYR A 84 -13.30 6.79 -6.74
N TYR A 85 -12.49 7.19 -7.69
CA TYR A 85 -12.86 8.17 -8.71
C TYR A 85 -12.50 7.63 -10.09
N LEU A 86 -13.34 7.96 -11.06
CA LEU A 86 -13.06 7.56 -12.43
C LEU A 86 -11.97 8.47 -13.02
N THR A 87 -10.95 7.85 -13.61
CA THR A 87 -10.01 8.55 -14.47
C THR A 87 -10.71 9.05 -15.75
N GLU A 88 -10.14 9.99 -16.48
CA GLU A 88 -10.72 10.46 -17.74
C GLU A 88 -10.90 9.33 -18.75
N SER A 89 -9.95 8.40 -18.85
CA SER A 89 -10.08 7.20 -19.68
C SER A 89 -11.28 6.35 -19.26
N GLN A 90 -11.42 6.07 -17.96
CA GLN A 90 -12.55 5.30 -17.45
C GLN A 90 -13.92 6.00 -17.64
N LYS A 91 -13.94 7.32 -17.60
CA LYS A 91 -15.16 8.09 -17.92
C LYS A 91 -15.56 7.92 -19.38
N MET A 92 -14.58 7.94 -20.29
CA MET A 92 -14.82 7.67 -21.71
C MET A 92 -15.29 6.24 -21.96
N GLU A 93 -14.65 5.26 -21.32
CA GLU A 93 -15.02 3.84 -21.45
C GLU A 93 -16.40 3.54 -20.86
N ARG A 94 -16.79 4.27 -19.82
CA ARG A 94 -18.14 4.15 -19.24
C ARG A 94 -19.26 4.42 -20.26
N HIS A 95 -18.99 5.21 -21.29
CA HIS A 95 -19.95 5.43 -22.37
C HIS A 95 -20.32 4.15 -23.12
N PHE A 96 -19.41 3.18 -23.15
CA PHE A 96 -19.60 1.87 -23.78
C PHE A 96 -20.05 0.78 -22.80
N SER A 97 -20.19 1.11 -21.51
CA SER A 97 -20.65 0.13 -20.54
C SER A 97 -22.12 -0.19 -20.73
N ARG A 98 -22.48 -1.45 -20.53
CA ARG A 98 -23.87 -1.89 -20.56
C ARG A 98 -24.61 -1.29 -19.37
N SER A 99 -25.81 -0.77 -19.63
CA SER A 99 -26.73 -0.30 -18.59
C SER A 99 -27.69 -1.42 -18.19
N LEU A 100 -28.22 -1.30 -16.98
CA LEU A 100 -29.37 -2.09 -16.58
C LEU A 100 -30.63 -1.42 -17.12
N PHE A 101 -31.51 -2.21 -17.71
CA PHE A 101 -32.79 -1.77 -18.26
C PHE A 101 -33.92 -2.46 -17.53
N ILE A 102 -35.06 -1.78 -17.43
CA ILE A 102 -36.31 -2.40 -17.00
C ILE A 102 -36.87 -3.19 -18.20
N ALA A 103 -36.95 -4.52 -18.07
CA ALA A 103 -37.38 -5.42 -19.13
C ALA A 103 -38.90 -5.71 -19.09
N GLU A 104 -39.58 -5.46 -17.97
CA GLU A 104 -41.00 -5.71 -17.77
C GLU A 104 -41.66 -4.48 -17.13
N ASP A 105 -42.98 -4.34 -17.27
CA ASP A 105 -43.74 -3.26 -16.63
C ASP A 105 -43.67 -3.38 -15.10
N VAL A 106 -43.28 -2.31 -14.42
CA VAL A 106 -43.18 -2.22 -12.96
C VAL A 106 -44.15 -1.20 -12.37
N LYS A 107 -44.79 -1.55 -11.28
CA LYS A 107 -45.68 -0.65 -10.52
C LYS A 107 -44.88 0.12 -9.47
N LYS A 108 -45.39 1.30 -9.13
CA LYS A 108 -44.81 2.12 -8.05
C LYS A 108 -44.77 1.33 -6.73
N GLY A 109 -43.57 1.16 -6.15
CA GLY A 109 -43.35 0.44 -4.89
C GLY A 109 -43.08 -1.05 -5.07
N GLU A 110 -43.02 -1.55 -6.28
CA GLU A 110 -42.64 -2.93 -6.56
C GLU A 110 -41.12 -3.13 -6.37
N VAL A 111 -40.76 -4.28 -5.79
CA VAL A 111 -39.34 -4.63 -5.58
C VAL A 111 -38.73 -5.12 -6.90
N LEU A 112 -37.66 -4.49 -7.35
CA LEU A 112 -36.94 -4.90 -8.54
C LEU A 112 -36.25 -6.25 -8.32
N THR A 113 -36.53 -7.22 -9.18
CA THR A 113 -35.95 -8.56 -9.18
C THR A 113 -35.09 -8.75 -10.44
N GLU A 114 -34.28 -9.79 -10.47
CA GLU A 114 -33.47 -10.13 -11.66
C GLU A 114 -34.29 -10.38 -12.94
N LYS A 115 -35.59 -10.73 -12.80
CA LYS A 115 -36.49 -10.89 -13.93
C LYS A 115 -36.92 -9.56 -14.58
N ILE A 116 -36.97 -8.52 -13.74
CA ILE A 116 -37.39 -7.17 -14.15
C ILE A 116 -36.22 -6.40 -14.76
N LEU A 117 -34.98 -6.82 -14.45
CA LEU A 117 -33.74 -6.18 -14.89
C LEU A 117 -33.05 -7.00 -16.00
N ASP A 118 -32.67 -6.33 -17.07
CA ASP A 118 -31.85 -6.90 -18.15
C ASP A 118 -30.57 -6.05 -18.36
N ARG A 119 -29.57 -6.68 -19.02
CA ARG A 119 -28.25 -6.05 -19.28
C ARG A 119 -28.01 -5.88 -20.76
#